data_cf6325ef07e9705465c30643b6ddb76b
#
_entry.id   cf6325ef07e9705465c30643b6ddb76b
#
_cell.length_a   1.000
_cell.length_b   1.000
_cell.length_c   1.000
_cell.angle_alpha   90.00
_cell.angle_beta   90.00
_cell.angle_gamma   90.00
#
_symmetry.space_group_name_H-M   'P 1'
#
loop_
_entity.id
_entity.type
_entity.pdbx_description
1 polymer ?
#
loop_
_entity_poly.entity_id
_entity_poly.type
_entity_poly.pdbx_seq_one_letter_code
_entity_poly.pdbx_strand_id
1 'polypeptide(L)'
;AGSTTINEGSAMQIEGSVALVAKPITIFGTGISNDGVIRNLSGTNTITGAVTVSSNTRINADAGTLTFSNSNSITLGTYSLIFGGNGNSTVSGILASTPSSSTATLTKEGLGTLILDGENTYSGVTNITSGIVQVQKSNALGSLSGVGSSNTIVTNAAALQIVGGGLSIPEAITINGTGIDNRGVIRNFTGSTGVNVLSNTVTLNSA
;
A
#
# COMPACT_ATOMS: atom_id res chain seq x y z
N ALA A 1 22.20 0.37 -17.70
CA ALA A 1 21.81 1.33 -16.66
C ALA A 1 22.09 0.66 -15.30
N GLY A 2 22.74 1.38 -14.35
CA GLY A 2 23.02 0.84 -13.02
C GLY A 2 21.75 0.70 -12.19
N SER A 3 21.74 -0.23 -11.22
CA SER A 3 20.71 -0.38 -10.19
C SER A 3 21.17 0.25 -8.87
N THR A 4 20.23 0.57 -7.99
CA THR A 4 20.51 1.01 -6.63
C THR A 4 20.12 -0.08 -5.65
N THR A 5 21.01 -0.43 -4.72
CA THR A 5 20.69 -1.35 -3.62
C THR A 5 20.76 -0.59 -2.30
N ILE A 6 19.73 -0.72 -1.49
CA ILE A 6 19.67 -0.15 -0.14
C ILE A 6 19.64 -1.31 0.83
N ASN A 7 20.76 -1.51 1.52
CA ASN A 7 20.96 -2.65 2.41
C ASN A 7 20.23 -2.47 3.75
N GLU A 8 20.06 -3.56 4.45
CA GLU A 8 19.50 -3.57 5.80
C GLU A 8 20.25 -2.61 6.73
N GLY A 9 19.53 -1.91 7.59
CA GLY A 9 20.08 -0.89 8.49
C GLY A 9 20.43 0.44 7.82
N SER A 10 20.24 0.55 6.49
CA SER A 10 20.44 1.79 5.73
C SER A 10 19.11 2.40 5.31
N ALA A 11 19.09 3.68 4.97
CA ALA A 11 17.91 4.36 4.46
C ALA A 11 18.24 5.33 3.34
N MET A 12 17.42 5.34 2.31
CA MET A 12 17.36 6.42 1.33
C MET A 12 16.35 7.46 1.83
N GLN A 13 16.85 8.62 2.20
CA GLN A 13 16.01 9.74 2.64
C GLN A 13 15.85 10.74 1.50
N ILE A 14 14.61 11.20 1.31
CA ILE A 14 14.24 12.11 0.22
C ILE A 14 13.51 13.29 0.85
N GLU A 15 13.86 14.48 0.43
CA GLU A 15 13.21 15.72 0.84
C GLU A 15 13.11 16.72 -0.33
N GLY A 16 12.25 17.71 -0.19
CA GLY A 16 12.05 18.73 -1.20
C GLY A 16 10.94 18.35 -2.19
N SER A 17 11.24 18.37 -3.48
CA SER A 17 10.33 17.93 -4.54
C SER A 17 11.17 17.33 -5.66
N VAL A 18 11.48 16.05 -5.54
CA VAL A 18 12.43 15.35 -6.39
C VAL A 18 11.72 14.22 -7.16
N ALA A 19 12.03 14.12 -8.44
CA ALA A 19 11.74 12.94 -9.24
C ALA A 19 13.04 12.13 -9.41
N LEU A 20 13.11 10.97 -8.76
CA LEU A 20 14.24 10.06 -8.94
C LEU A 20 14.13 9.36 -10.29
N VAL A 21 15.19 9.45 -11.07
CA VAL A 21 15.27 8.88 -12.41
C VAL A 21 15.07 7.36 -12.38
N ALA A 22 14.47 6.82 -13.44
CA ALA A 22 14.05 5.43 -13.63
C ALA A 22 15.21 4.41 -13.54
N LYS A 23 15.76 4.23 -12.33
CA LYS A 23 16.72 3.17 -12.02
C LYS A 23 16.02 2.13 -11.14
N PRO A 24 16.20 0.84 -11.41
CA PRO A 24 15.72 -0.21 -10.52
C PRO A 24 16.34 -0.04 -9.12
N ILE A 25 15.52 -0.21 -8.10
CA ILE A 25 15.92 -0.11 -6.69
C ILE A 25 15.62 -1.44 -6.02
N THR A 26 16.62 -2.03 -5.36
CA THR A 26 16.44 -3.21 -4.51
C THR A 26 16.57 -2.79 -3.06
N ILE A 27 15.60 -3.17 -2.23
CA ILE A 27 15.50 -2.74 -0.83
C ILE A 27 15.48 -3.92 0.13
N PHE A 28 16.19 -3.73 1.27
CA PHE A 28 16.30 -4.70 2.35
C PHE A 28 16.01 -4.05 3.69
N GLY A 29 15.19 -4.71 4.52
CA GLY A 29 14.96 -4.33 5.91
C GLY A 29 14.05 -3.12 6.10
N THR A 30 14.02 -2.65 7.32
CA THR A 30 13.09 -1.61 7.78
C THR A 30 13.73 -0.22 7.91
N GLY A 31 15.00 -0.10 7.46
CA GLY A 31 15.74 1.16 7.52
C GLY A 31 16.36 1.45 8.89
N ILE A 32 16.90 2.64 9.04
CA ILE A 32 17.49 3.11 10.30
C ILE A 32 16.37 3.28 11.33
N SER A 33 16.53 2.71 12.50
CA SER A 33 15.56 2.79 13.62
C SER A 33 14.13 2.34 13.27
N ASN A 34 13.96 1.49 12.25
CA ASN A 34 12.66 1.08 11.72
C ASN A 34 11.83 2.21 11.08
N ASP A 35 12.45 3.33 10.71
CA ASP A 35 11.76 4.48 10.13
C ASP A 35 11.58 4.41 8.61
N GLY A 36 11.95 3.29 7.99
CA GLY A 36 11.80 3.04 6.56
C GLY A 36 13.13 3.03 5.81
N VAL A 37 13.31 2.01 4.95
CA VAL A 37 14.46 1.90 4.04
C VAL A 37 14.38 2.92 2.90
N ILE A 38 13.17 3.29 2.48
CA ILE A 38 12.88 4.49 1.69
C ILE A 38 12.05 5.39 2.60
N ARG A 39 12.52 6.61 2.82
CA ARG A 39 11.90 7.56 3.74
C ARG A 39 11.71 8.91 3.06
N ASN A 40 10.48 9.32 2.90
CA ASN A 40 10.11 10.66 2.44
C ASN A 40 10.02 11.61 3.64
N LEU A 41 11.03 12.45 3.85
CA LEU A 41 11.05 13.39 4.99
C LEU A 41 10.08 14.54 4.78
N SER A 42 10.00 15.06 3.55
CA SER A 42 9.11 16.19 3.21
C SER A 42 8.93 16.34 1.69
N GLY A 43 7.97 17.17 1.29
CA GLY A 43 7.74 17.54 -0.10
C GLY A 43 6.98 16.47 -0.90
N THR A 44 6.88 16.69 -2.20
CA THR A 44 6.24 15.77 -3.14
C THR A 44 7.32 15.11 -3.98
N ASN A 45 7.61 13.85 -3.68
CA ASN A 45 8.70 13.12 -4.31
C ASN A 45 8.18 11.93 -5.10
N THR A 46 8.86 11.60 -6.19
CA THR A 46 8.46 10.52 -7.10
C THR A 46 9.62 9.57 -7.36
N ILE A 47 9.36 8.28 -7.22
CA ILE A 47 10.26 7.20 -7.64
C ILE A 47 9.69 6.62 -8.92
N THR A 48 10.43 6.78 -10.03
CA THR A 48 10.02 6.32 -11.36
C THR A 48 10.62 4.96 -11.72
N GLY A 49 11.59 4.48 -10.94
CA GLY A 49 12.17 3.15 -11.08
C GLY A 49 11.32 2.06 -10.42
N ALA A 50 11.40 0.84 -10.96
CA ALA A 50 10.80 -0.32 -10.29
C ALA A 50 11.52 -0.62 -8.98
N VAL A 51 10.78 -1.00 -7.94
CA VAL A 51 11.31 -1.36 -6.63
C VAL A 51 11.15 -2.87 -6.41
N THR A 52 12.23 -3.53 -6.01
CA THR A 52 12.22 -4.94 -5.63
C THR A 52 12.46 -5.07 -4.13
N VAL A 53 11.53 -5.70 -3.45
CA VAL A 53 11.62 -6.01 -2.02
C VAL A 53 12.37 -7.34 -1.86
N SER A 54 13.45 -7.36 -1.09
CA SER A 54 14.32 -8.53 -0.92
C SER A 54 14.47 -9.00 0.53
N SER A 55 13.73 -8.39 1.45
CA SER A 55 13.44 -8.86 2.81
C SER A 55 12.16 -8.18 3.30
N ASN A 56 11.64 -8.54 4.48
CA ASN A 56 10.53 -7.78 5.08
C ASN A 56 10.94 -6.31 5.23
N THR A 57 10.14 -5.42 4.69
CA THR A 57 10.55 -4.05 4.41
C THR A 57 9.52 -3.04 4.90
N ARG A 58 10.02 -1.86 5.28
CA ARG A 58 9.23 -0.68 5.58
C ARG A 58 9.59 0.48 4.66
N ILE A 59 8.57 1.14 4.12
CA ILE A 59 8.66 2.42 3.40
C ILE A 59 7.87 3.45 4.22
N ASN A 60 8.45 4.63 4.42
CA ASN A 60 7.82 5.66 5.25
C ASN A 60 7.68 6.99 4.49
N ALA A 61 6.52 7.62 4.62
CA ALA A 61 6.33 9.03 4.29
C ALA A 61 6.08 9.79 5.60
N ASP A 62 7.10 10.51 6.09
CA ASP A 62 6.97 11.26 7.34
C ASP A 62 6.07 12.47 7.15
N ALA A 63 6.25 13.17 6.02
CA ALA A 63 5.41 14.28 5.60
C ALA A 63 5.35 14.36 4.06
N GLY A 64 4.39 15.13 3.54
CA GLY A 64 4.22 15.31 2.10
C GLY A 64 3.72 14.05 1.40
N THR A 65 4.20 13.81 0.18
CA THR A 65 3.74 12.69 -0.65
C THR A 65 4.91 11.97 -1.30
N LEU A 66 4.92 10.62 -1.20
CA LEU A 66 5.84 9.74 -1.91
C LEU A 66 5.08 8.95 -2.96
N THR A 67 5.42 9.11 -4.24
CA THR A 67 4.76 8.43 -5.36
C THR A 67 5.70 7.41 -6.00
N PHE A 68 5.20 6.20 -6.21
CA PHE A 68 5.80 5.16 -7.03
C PHE A 68 5.05 5.11 -8.35
N SER A 69 5.66 5.63 -9.43
CA SER A 69 4.96 5.86 -10.72
C SER A 69 5.34 4.88 -11.83
N ASN A 70 6.18 3.89 -11.55
CA ASN A 70 6.49 2.83 -12.51
C ASN A 70 5.26 1.93 -12.72
N SER A 71 5.02 1.44 -13.94
CA SER A 71 3.88 0.54 -14.22
C SER A 71 3.94 -0.78 -13.42
N ASN A 72 5.15 -1.29 -13.15
CA ASN A 72 5.41 -2.38 -12.21
C ASN A 72 6.11 -1.80 -10.99
N SER A 73 5.36 -1.05 -10.17
CA SER A 73 5.95 -0.17 -9.19
C SER A 73 6.76 -0.90 -8.13
N ILE A 74 6.19 -1.98 -7.56
CA ILE A 74 6.84 -2.71 -6.46
C ILE A 74 6.62 -4.21 -6.62
N THR A 75 7.70 -4.97 -6.57
CA THR A 75 7.68 -6.44 -6.53
C THR A 75 8.04 -6.91 -5.13
N LEU A 76 7.11 -7.57 -4.44
CA LEU A 76 7.26 -8.03 -3.06
C LEU A 76 8.07 -9.34 -2.95
N GLY A 77 8.12 -10.16 -4.02
CA GLY A 77 8.62 -11.53 -3.86
C GLY A 77 7.77 -12.30 -2.85
N THR A 78 8.40 -12.85 -1.84
CA THR A 78 7.74 -13.53 -0.70
C THR A 78 7.75 -12.69 0.58
N TYR A 79 8.17 -11.43 0.49
CA TYR A 79 8.40 -10.56 1.65
C TYR A 79 7.23 -9.61 1.89
N SER A 80 7.01 -9.28 3.15
CA SER A 80 5.98 -8.33 3.57
C SER A 80 6.46 -6.89 3.45
N LEU A 81 5.53 -6.00 3.13
CA LEU A 81 5.78 -4.57 2.99
C LEU A 81 4.89 -3.77 3.93
N ILE A 82 5.50 -2.83 4.64
CA ILE A 82 4.82 -1.87 5.49
C ILE A 82 4.94 -0.48 4.84
N PHE A 83 3.81 0.19 4.66
CA PHE A 83 3.75 1.63 4.40
C PHE A 83 3.37 2.37 5.69
N GLY A 84 4.27 3.23 6.16
CA GLY A 84 4.11 4.00 7.39
C GLY A 84 4.23 5.51 7.19
N GLY A 85 4.14 6.22 8.31
CA GLY A 85 4.30 7.67 8.40
C GLY A 85 3.00 8.46 8.40
N ASN A 86 3.14 9.77 8.60
CA ASN A 86 2.02 10.72 8.64
C ASN A 86 1.77 11.40 7.29
N GLY A 87 2.72 11.32 6.37
CA GLY A 87 2.59 11.73 4.98
C GLY A 87 1.87 10.69 4.13
N ASN A 88 1.65 11.00 2.88
CA ASN A 88 0.93 10.14 1.97
C ASN A 88 1.89 9.33 1.08
N SER A 89 1.45 8.13 0.70
CA SER A 89 2.13 7.33 -0.31
C SER A 89 1.16 6.96 -1.44
N THR A 90 1.64 6.97 -2.68
CA THR A 90 0.87 6.55 -3.84
C THR A 90 1.62 5.47 -4.60
N VAL A 91 0.96 4.36 -4.87
CA VAL A 91 1.44 3.31 -5.77
C VAL A 91 0.56 3.34 -7.01
N SER A 92 1.07 3.96 -8.09
CA SER A 92 0.30 4.15 -9.33
C SER A 92 0.33 2.94 -10.24
N GLY A 93 1.34 2.08 -10.14
CA GLY A 93 1.44 0.85 -10.89
C GLY A 93 1.16 -0.38 -10.04
N ILE A 94 1.49 -1.53 -10.58
CA ILE A 94 1.20 -2.83 -9.97
C ILE A 94 2.10 -3.09 -8.76
N LEU A 95 1.47 -3.47 -7.65
CA LEU A 95 2.10 -4.11 -6.51
C LEU A 95 1.91 -5.63 -6.68
N ALA A 96 3.01 -6.35 -6.87
CA ALA A 96 2.97 -7.76 -7.22
C ALA A 96 3.73 -8.62 -6.21
N SER A 97 3.26 -9.84 -5.95
CA SER A 97 4.06 -10.91 -5.33
C SER A 97 4.54 -11.90 -6.39
N THR A 98 5.73 -12.45 -6.22
CA THR A 98 6.28 -13.51 -7.05
C THR A 98 6.96 -14.58 -6.17
N PRO A 99 6.50 -15.83 -6.17
CA PRO A 99 5.36 -16.32 -6.95
C PRO A 99 4.03 -15.74 -6.47
N SER A 100 3.00 -15.79 -7.32
CA SER A 100 1.64 -15.31 -6.99
C SER A 100 0.96 -16.08 -5.85
N SER A 101 1.54 -17.18 -5.41
CA SER A 101 1.11 -17.94 -4.22
C SER A 101 1.77 -17.48 -2.92
N SER A 102 2.47 -16.35 -2.94
CA SER A 102 3.13 -15.80 -1.76
C SER A 102 2.13 -15.35 -0.70
N THR A 103 2.47 -15.56 0.56
CA THR A 103 1.73 -15.04 1.73
C THR A 103 2.25 -13.69 2.20
N ALA A 104 3.03 -12.99 1.40
CA ALA A 104 3.58 -11.67 1.68
C ALA A 104 2.45 -10.66 1.99
N THR A 105 2.49 -10.03 3.15
CA THR A 105 1.45 -9.10 3.60
C THR A 105 1.75 -7.66 3.17
N LEU A 106 0.70 -6.90 2.92
CA LEU A 106 0.74 -5.45 2.84
C LEU A 106 0.18 -4.86 4.14
N THR A 107 0.95 -4.04 4.83
CA THR A 107 0.49 -3.37 6.05
C THR A 107 0.54 -1.86 5.88
N LYS A 108 -0.55 -1.19 6.23
CA LYS A 108 -0.62 0.27 6.34
C LYS A 108 -0.63 0.67 7.80
N GLU A 109 0.36 1.47 8.17
CA GLU A 109 0.52 2.07 9.50
C GLU A 109 0.65 3.60 9.39
N GLY A 110 0.61 4.28 10.54
CA GLY A 110 0.70 5.75 10.61
C GLY A 110 -0.54 6.45 10.06
N LEU A 111 -0.63 7.75 10.26
CA LEU A 111 -1.84 8.53 10.04
C LEU A 111 -2.09 8.93 8.58
N GLY A 112 -1.08 8.83 7.73
CA GLY A 112 -1.18 9.20 6.32
C GLY A 112 -2.07 8.28 5.50
N THR A 113 -2.22 8.62 4.22
CA THR A 113 -3.00 7.85 3.24
C THR A 113 -2.07 7.06 2.32
N LEU A 114 -2.37 5.77 2.13
CA LEU A 114 -1.81 4.96 1.06
C LEU A 114 -2.83 4.87 -0.08
N ILE A 115 -2.49 5.41 -1.23
CA ILE A 115 -3.31 5.33 -2.44
C ILE A 115 -2.81 4.15 -3.30
N LEU A 116 -3.70 3.22 -3.58
CA LEU A 116 -3.47 2.08 -4.47
C LEU A 116 -4.26 2.29 -5.75
N ASP A 117 -3.55 2.70 -6.83
CA ASP A 117 -4.14 3.00 -8.15
C ASP A 117 -3.72 1.98 -9.21
N GLY A 118 -3.20 0.82 -8.79
CA GLY A 118 -2.84 -0.30 -9.66
C GLY A 118 -3.82 -1.46 -9.53
N GLU A 119 -3.93 -2.26 -10.62
CA GLU A 119 -4.53 -3.59 -10.58
C GLU A 119 -3.50 -4.54 -9.96
N ASN A 120 -3.47 -4.62 -8.64
CA ASN A 120 -2.46 -5.32 -7.87
C ASN A 120 -2.63 -6.84 -7.97
N THR A 121 -1.51 -7.55 -7.90
CA THR A 121 -1.48 -9.01 -8.05
C THR A 121 -0.81 -9.74 -6.87
N TYR A 122 -0.53 -9.03 -5.77
CA TYR A 122 -0.10 -9.69 -4.54
C TYR A 122 -1.26 -10.51 -3.94
N SER A 123 -0.95 -11.58 -3.24
CA SER A 123 -1.95 -12.53 -2.75
C SER A 123 -1.99 -12.68 -1.23
N GLY A 124 -1.20 -11.91 -0.50
CA GLY A 124 -1.22 -11.91 0.96
C GLY A 124 -2.26 -10.96 1.55
N VAL A 125 -2.42 -11.03 2.86
CA VAL A 125 -3.37 -10.21 3.62
C VAL A 125 -2.99 -8.73 3.55
N THR A 126 -4.00 -7.87 3.39
CA THR A 126 -3.86 -6.42 3.57
C THR A 126 -4.31 -6.03 4.97
N ASN A 127 -3.39 -5.54 5.80
CA ASN A 127 -3.67 -5.05 7.15
C ASN A 127 -3.68 -3.53 7.15
N ILE A 128 -4.81 -2.92 7.48
CA ILE A 128 -4.93 -1.47 7.65
C ILE A 128 -5.05 -1.21 9.15
N THR A 129 -3.91 -0.92 9.79
CA THR A 129 -3.82 -0.80 11.26
C THR A 129 -4.02 0.63 11.75
N SER A 130 -3.67 1.63 10.93
CA SER A 130 -3.97 3.03 11.18
C SER A 130 -3.91 3.84 9.88
N GLY A 131 -4.53 5.03 9.90
CA GLY A 131 -4.63 5.89 8.74
C GLY A 131 -5.58 5.33 7.67
N ILE A 132 -5.30 5.63 6.43
CA ILE A 132 -6.22 5.36 5.33
C ILE A 132 -5.53 4.54 4.24
N VAL A 133 -6.21 3.50 3.74
CA VAL A 133 -5.94 2.95 2.40
C VAL A 133 -7.06 3.40 1.47
N GLN A 134 -6.68 4.04 0.38
CA GLN A 134 -7.59 4.47 -0.67
C GLN A 134 -7.38 3.59 -1.90
N VAL A 135 -8.46 2.96 -2.39
CA VAL A 135 -8.44 2.11 -3.59
C VAL A 135 -9.13 2.81 -4.74
N GLN A 136 -8.52 2.74 -5.93
CA GLN A 136 -9.00 3.37 -7.16
C GLN A 136 -9.20 2.38 -8.31
N LYS A 137 -8.92 1.10 -8.06
CA LYS A 137 -9.09 -0.02 -9.00
C LYS A 137 -9.77 -1.20 -8.31
N SER A 138 -10.38 -2.06 -9.10
CA SER A 138 -11.12 -3.22 -8.58
C SER A 138 -10.22 -4.20 -7.83
N ASN A 139 -9.02 -4.49 -8.35
CA ASN A 139 -8.06 -5.39 -7.70
C ASN A 139 -6.97 -4.62 -6.91
N ALA A 140 -7.26 -3.38 -6.46
CA ALA A 140 -6.27 -2.60 -5.71
C ALA A 140 -5.80 -3.28 -4.41
N LEU A 141 -6.63 -4.12 -3.80
CA LEU A 141 -6.30 -4.87 -2.57
C LEU A 141 -5.61 -6.21 -2.83
N GLY A 142 -5.24 -6.50 -4.08
CA GLY A 142 -4.55 -7.72 -4.48
C GLY A 142 -5.40 -8.69 -5.27
N SER A 143 -4.94 -9.91 -5.42
CA SER A 143 -5.57 -10.94 -6.25
C SER A 143 -6.08 -12.10 -5.42
N LEU A 144 -7.30 -12.57 -5.72
CA LEU A 144 -7.87 -13.79 -5.13
C LEU A 144 -7.22 -15.09 -5.64
N SER A 145 -6.36 -15.02 -6.67
CA SER A 145 -5.76 -16.20 -7.29
C SER A 145 -4.46 -16.62 -6.60
N GLY A 146 -4.52 -17.02 -5.33
CA GLY A 146 -3.35 -17.49 -4.58
C GLY A 146 -3.72 -18.45 -3.44
N VAL A 147 -2.73 -19.17 -2.92
CA VAL A 147 -2.86 -20.05 -1.74
C VAL A 147 -2.86 -19.21 -0.46
N GLY A 148 -3.85 -18.43 -0.29
CA GLY A 148 -4.07 -17.60 0.88
C GLY A 148 -5.14 -16.62 0.46
N SER A 149 -6.34 -16.78 0.99
CA SER A 149 -7.40 -15.83 0.70
C SER A 149 -6.87 -14.44 1.00
N SER A 150 -6.71 -13.61 -0.03
CA SER A 150 -6.47 -12.19 0.19
C SER A 150 -7.64 -11.65 0.99
N ASN A 151 -7.39 -11.35 2.24
CA ASN A 151 -8.33 -10.71 3.14
C ASN A 151 -7.83 -9.32 3.43
N THR A 152 -8.72 -8.37 3.51
CA THR A 152 -8.40 -7.05 4.05
C THR A 152 -8.93 -6.93 5.47
N ILE A 153 -8.06 -6.60 6.41
CA ILE A 153 -8.42 -6.38 7.81
C ILE A 153 -8.26 -4.90 8.11
N VAL A 154 -9.34 -4.26 8.53
CA VAL A 154 -9.34 -2.84 8.89
C VAL A 154 -9.62 -2.70 10.37
N THR A 155 -8.68 -2.10 11.10
CA THR A 155 -8.82 -1.89 12.55
C THR A 155 -9.59 -0.61 12.87
N ASN A 156 -9.91 -0.41 14.14
CA ASN A 156 -10.68 0.73 14.63
C ASN A 156 -10.04 2.12 14.34
N ALA A 157 -8.69 2.19 14.28
CA ALA A 157 -7.97 3.44 14.02
C ALA A 157 -7.71 3.67 12.53
N ALA A 158 -8.39 2.94 11.64
CA ALA A 158 -8.13 2.90 10.22
C ALA A 158 -9.39 3.09 9.38
N ALA A 159 -9.21 3.38 8.10
CA ALA A 159 -10.29 3.41 7.14
C ALA A 159 -9.86 2.89 5.77
N LEU A 160 -10.74 2.12 5.14
CA LEU A 160 -10.68 1.79 3.73
C LEU A 160 -11.58 2.75 2.96
N GLN A 161 -11.01 3.48 2.00
CA GLN A 161 -11.75 4.39 1.12
C GLN A 161 -11.80 3.83 -0.30
N ILE A 162 -12.98 3.79 -0.87
CA ILE A 162 -13.21 3.41 -2.26
C ILE A 162 -13.48 4.70 -3.04
N VAL A 163 -12.62 5.01 -4.00
CA VAL A 163 -12.69 6.27 -4.76
C VAL A 163 -12.79 5.98 -6.25
N GLY A 164 -13.89 6.37 -6.83
CA GLY A 164 -14.23 6.10 -8.23
C GLY A 164 -15.62 5.51 -8.34
N GLY A 165 -16.01 5.13 -9.56
CA GLY A 165 -17.30 4.52 -9.83
C GLY A 165 -17.17 3.26 -10.68
N GLY A 166 -18.05 2.27 -10.43
CA GLY A 166 -18.07 1.00 -11.15
C GLY A 166 -16.98 0.00 -10.71
N LEU A 167 -16.38 0.22 -9.53
CA LEU A 167 -15.39 -0.72 -8.99
C LEU A 167 -16.09 -1.93 -8.36
N SER A 168 -15.54 -3.11 -8.60
CA SER A 168 -15.92 -4.35 -7.92
C SER A 168 -14.74 -4.81 -7.08
N ILE A 169 -14.87 -4.75 -5.76
CA ILE A 169 -13.83 -5.15 -4.81
C ILE A 169 -14.10 -6.60 -4.41
N PRO A 170 -13.29 -7.55 -4.88
CA PRO A 170 -13.58 -8.97 -4.73
C PRO A 170 -13.06 -9.59 -3.41
N GLU A 171 -12.27 -8.86 -2.62
CA GLU A 171 -11.70 -9.36 -1.38
C GLU A 171 -12.74 -9.48 -0.26
N ALA A 172 -12.57 -10.48 0.60
CA ALA A 172 -13.24 -10.53 1.88
C ALA A 172 -12.65 -9.45 2.81
N ILE A 173 -13.51 -8.70 3.48
CA ILE A 173 -13.09 -7.58 4.34
C ILE A 173 -13.58 -7.83 5.77
N THR A 174 -12.67 -7.79 6.72
CA THR A 174 -12.99 -7.80 8.14
C THR A 174 -12.80 -6.39 8.71
N ILE A 175 -13.83 -5.86 9.32
CA ILE A 175 -13.83 -4.51 9.89
C ILE A 175 -14.00 -4.55 11.41
N ASN A 176 -13.32 -3.64 12.11
CA ASN A 176 -13.37 -3.51 13.56
C ASN A 176 -13.61 -2.04 13.93
N GLY A 177 -14.54 -1.83 14.85
CA GLY A 177 -14.83 -0.53 15.44
C GLY A 177 -15.50 0.47 14.52
N THR A 178 -15.36 1.75 14.83
CA THR A 178 -16.08 2.88 14.22
C THR A 178 -15.28 3.61 13.13
N GLY A 179 -14.01 3.24 12.95
CA GLY A 179 -13.11 3.90 12.00
C GLY A 179 -12.58 5.26 12.49
N ILE A 180 -11.80 5.91 11.66
CA ILE A 180 -11.20 7.22 11.96
C ILE A 180 -12.32 8.25 12.17
N ASP A 181 -12.24 9.01 13.25
CA ASP A 181 -13.20 10.08 13.61
C ASP A 181 -14.66 9.60 13.71
N ASN A 182 -14.90 8.33 14.02
CA ASN A 182 -16.23 7.71 14.06
C ASN A 182 -17.04 7.88 12.75
N ARG A 183 -16.35 7.95 11.61
CA ARG A 183 -16.97 8.19 10.30
C ARG A 183 -17.16 6.93 9.47
N GLY A 184 -16.96 5.76 10.08
CA GLY A 184 -17.04 4.46 9.42
C GLY A 184 -15.67 3.95 8.95
N VAL A 185 -15.51 2.65 9.02
CA VAL A 185 -14.31 1.91 8.63
C VAL A 185 -14.21 1.78 7.12
N ILE A 186 -15.34 1.56 6.42
CA ILE A 186 -15.41 1.58 4.96
C ILE A 186 -16.13 2.85 4.52
N ARG A 187 -15.50 3.59 3.60
CA ARG A 187 -16.04 4.84 3.08
C ARG A 187 -16.05 4.80 1.56
N ASN A 188 -17.19 5.09 0.98
CA ASN A 188 -17.35 5.16 -0.48
C ASN A 188 -17.42 6.62 -0.93
N PHE A 189 -16.49 7.04 -1.78
CA PHE A 189 -16.42 8.36 -2.38
C PHE A 189 -16.63 8.25 -3.88
N THR A 190 -17.87 8.29 -4.30
CA THR A 190 -18.22 8.27 -5.72
C THR A 190 -18.06 9.67 -6.29
N GLY A 191 -16.97 9.93 -7.01
CA GLY A 191 -16.79 11.15 -7.81
C GLY A 191 -17.25 11.02 -9.25
N SER A 192 -17.71 9.85 -9.68
CA SER A 192 -18.09 9.52 -11.06
C SER A 192 -19.31 8.62 -11.12
N THR A 193 -19.87 8.50 -12.31
CA THR A 193 -21.03 7.62 -12.59
C THR A 193 -20.65 6.14 -12.44
N GLY A 194 -21.36 5.41 -11.60
CA GLY A 194 -21.20 3.98 -11.41
C GLY A 194 -21.35 3.55 -9.97
N VAL A 195 -21.83 2.34 -9.77
CA VAL A 195 -22.03 1.73 -8.45
C VAL A 195 -20.77 0.93 -8.09
N ASN A 196 -20.18 1.22 -6.93
CA ASN A 196 -19.12 0.39 -6.39
C ASN A 196 -19.73 -0.81 -5.64
N VAL A 197 -19.15 -1.98 -5.83
CA VAL A 197 -19.64 -3.25 -5.28
C VAL A 197 -18.54 -3.88 -4.43
N LEU A 198 -18.88 -4.26 -3.21
CA LEU A 198 -18.10 -5.21 -2.41
C LEU A 198 -18.65 -6.60 -2.76
N SER A 199 -17.97 -7.34 -3.61
CA SER A 199 -18.50 -8.58 -4.20
C SER A 199 -18.21 -9.83 -3.38
N ASN A 200 -17.63 -9.66 -2.17
CA ASN A 200 -17.36 -10.74 -1.23
C ASN A 200 -17.87 -10.38 0.18
N THR A 201 -17.62 -11.24 1.15
CA THR A 201 -18.08 -11.09 2.53
C THR A 201 -17.46 -9.87 3.20
N VAL A 202 -18.29 -9.08 3.86
CA VAL A 202 -17.86 -8.06 4.84
C VAL A 202 -18.26 -8.57 6.23
N THR A 203 -17.25 -8.80 7.07
CA THR A 203 -17.44 -9.28 8.44
C THR A 203 -17.22 -8.14 9.43
N LEU A 204 -18.20 -7.89 10.28
CA LEU A 204 -18.05 -7.01 11.44
C LEU A 204 -17.60 -7.85 12.63
N ASN A 205 -16.38 -7.63 13.09
CA ASN A 205 -15.79 -8.44 14.15
C ASN A 205 -15.98 -7.82 15.56
N SER A 206 -15.99 -6.50 15.64
CA SER A 206 -16.29 -5.75 16.88
C SER A 206 -16.86 -4.38 16.56
N ALA A 207 -17.69 -3.87 17.45
CA ALA A 207 -18.21 -2.51 17.42
C ALA A 207 -17.44 -1.60 18.40
#